data_f0480bfbca5976b03b4b4f529c447e0f
#
_entry.id   f0480bfbca5976b03b4b4f529c447e0f
#
_cell.length_a   1.000
_cell.length_b   1.000
_cell.length_c   1.000
_cell.angle_alpha   90.00
_cell.angle_beta   90.00
_cell.angle_gamma   90.00
#
_symmetry.space_group_name_H-M   'P 1'
#
loop_
_entity.id
_entity.type
_entity.pdbx_description
1 polymer ?
#
loop_
_entity_poly.entity_id
_entity_poly.type
_entity_poly.pdbx_seq_one_letter_code
_entity_poly.pdbx_strand_id
1 'polypeptide(L)'
;MFFDGIKYTPSTFEVESRQFINRLASVFKLEISNDTEYFKQIFVVQDDINLKVDMVYEPIPLIENPLKHEHFFLDTKANLVANKLSVIYHRKTLKDYIDLYYLLGEFKVEEVIKWVSRKNVALSYEETILALADGAMQGNVILIKPVDVNEFDTFAKNLIDQLIHYAGKIQ
;
A
#
# COMPACT_ATOMS: atom_id res chain seq x y z
N MET A 1 5.60 -5.49 -8.31
CA MET A 1 4.82 -5.64 -9.56
C MET A 1 3.40 -5.98 -9.18
N PHE A 2 2.41 -5.25 -9.70
CA PHE A 2 1.00 -5.47 -9.43
C PHE A 2 0.32 -6.08 -10.64
N PHE A 3 -0.49 -7.10 -10.40
CA PHE A 3 -1.36 -7.73 -11.37
C PHE A 3 -2.80 -7.36 -11.04
N ASP A 4 -3.37 -6.50 -11.87
CA ASP A 4 -4.73 -6.01 -11.74
C ASP A 4 -5.73 -7.16 -11.91
N GLY A 5 -6.52 -7.44 -10.89
CA GLY A 5 -7.52 -8.51 -10.90
C GLY A 5 -8.68 -8.30 -11.88
N ILE A 6 -8.76 -7.15 -12.56
CA ILE A 6 -9.70 -6.94 -13.68
C ILE A 6 -9.18 -7.61 -14.95
N LYS A 7 -7.85 -7.59 -15.16
CA LYS A 7 -7.18 -8.14 -16.36
C LYS A 7 -6.60 -9.53 -16.15
N TYR A 8 -6.25 -9.85 -14.90
CA TYR A 8 -5.59 -11.08 -14.55
C TYR A 8 -6.52 -11.93 -13.69
N THR A 9 -6.39 -13.24 -13.82
CA THR A 9 -6.95 -14.23 -12.89
C THR A 9 -5.83 -14.76 -12.01
N PRO A 10 -6.12 -15.42 -10.88
CA PRO A 10 -5.07 -16.08 -10.08
C PRO A 10 -4.20 -17.02 -10.93
N SER A 11 -4.79 -17.77 -11.87
CA SER A 11 -4.06 -18.69 -12.74
C SER A 11 -3.14 -17.96 -13.74
N THR A 12 -3.57 -16.83 -14.31
CA THR A 12 -2.70 -16.03 -15.18
C THR A 12 -1.60 -15.34 -14.40
N PHE A 13 -1.89 -14.87 -13.18
CA PHE A 13 -0.86 -14.35 -12.27
C PHE A 13 0.20 -15.40 -11.96
N GLU A 14 -0.21 -16.65 -11.66
CA GLU A 14 0.72 -17.74 -11.40
C GLU A 14 1.65 -17.99 -12.59
N VAL A 15 1.10 -18.11 -13.79
CA VAL A 15 1.87 -18.34 -15.01
C VAL A 15 2.86 -17.22 -15.29
N GLU A 16 2.39 -15.97 -15.28
CA GLU A 16 3.24 -14.81 -15.62
C GLU A 16 4.31 -14.53 -14.58
N SER A 17 3.97 -14.65 -13.29
CA SER A 17 4.94 -14.49 -12.21
C SER A 17 6.03 -15.56 -12.26
N ARG A 18 5.67 -16.83 -12.53
CA ARG A 18 6.65 -17.92 -12.74
C ARG A 18 7.56 -17.66 -13.94
N GLN A 19 7.00 -17.22 -15.07
CA GLN A 19 7.80 -16.87 -16.24
C GLN A 19 8.78 -15.73 -15.93
N PHE A 20 8.34 -14.72 -15.19
CA PHE A 20 9.20 -13.61 -14.77
C PHE A 20 10.33 -14.09 -13.85
N ILE A 21 10.01 -14.91 -12.83
CA ILE A 21 10.99 -15.49 -11.92
C ILE A 21 12.01 -16.33 -12.71
N ASN A 22 11.57 -17.19 -13.62
CA ASN A 22 12.47 -18.03 -14.42
C ASN A 22 13.40 -17.21 -15.30
N ARG A 23 12.92 -16.11 -15.90
CA ARG A 23 13.77 -15.19 -16.68
C ARG A 23 14.81 -14.51 -15.78
N LEU A 24 14.46 -14.06 -14.59
CA LEU A 24 15.43 -13.50 -13.66
C LEU A 24 16.42 -14.56 -13.19
N ALA A 25 15.99 -15.78 -12.90
CA ALA A 25 16.84 -16.87 -12.45
C ALA A 25 17.86 -17.31 -13.50
N SER A 26 17.59 -17.06 -14.79
CA SER A 26 18.56 -17.35 -15.86
C SER A 26 19.75 -16.38 -15.91
N VAL A 27 19.65 -15.24 -15.22
CA VAL A 27 20.67 -14.17 -15.24
C VAL A 27 21.23 -13.88 -13.84
N PHE A 28 20.41 -14.01 -12.81
CA PHE A 28 20.74 -13.63 -11.44
C PHE A 28 20.53 -14.79 -10.47
N LYS A 29 21.26 -14.76 -9.35
CA LYS A 29 20.94 -15.60 -8.20
C LYS A 29 19.65 -15.08 -7.55
N LEU A 30 18.69 -15.97 -7.31
CA LEU A 30 17.43 -15.63 -6.66
C LEU A 30 17.25 -16.38 -5.33
N GLU A 31 16.64 -15.68 -4.37
CA GLU A 31 16.16 -16.27 -3.13
C GLU A 31 14.65 -16.03 -3.03
N ILE A 32 13.86 -17.10 -2.95
CA ILE A 32 12.39 -17.00 -2.84
C ILE A 32 12.06 -16.99 -1.34
N SER A 33 11.45 -15.91 -0.86
CA SER A 33 11.06 -15.78 0.55
C SER A 33 9.56 -15.97 0.77
N ASN A 34 8.74 -15.77 -0.27
CA ASN A 34 7.31 -16.04 -0.23
C ASN A 34 6.81 -16.50 -1.61
N ASP A 35 5.92 -17.51 -1.61
CA ASP A 35 5.35 -18.06 -2.83
C ASP A 35 3.94 -18.57 -2.54
N THR A 36 2.96 -17.67 -2.62
CA THR A 36 1.55 -17.97 -2.45
C THR A 36 0.77 -17.72 -3.72
N GLU A 37 -0.50 -18.10 -3.75
CA GLU A 37 -1.41 -17.89 -4.88
C GLU A 37 -1.55 -16.42 -5.29
N TYR A 38 -1.48 -15.49 -4.31
CA TYR A 38 -1.74 -14.06 -4.54
C TYR A 38 -0.52 -13.17 -4.33
N PHE A 39 0.57 -13.73 -3.80
CA PHE A 39 1.75 -12.96 -3.46
C PHE A 39 3.02 -13.78 -3.60
N LYS A 40 3.98 -13.25 -4.35
CA LYS A 40 5.33 -13.83 -4.45
C LYS A 40 6.36 -12.77 -4.11
N GLN A 41 7.33 -13.16 -3.31
CA GLN A 41 8.45 -12.30 -2.94
C GLN A 41 9.77 -13.01 -3.23
N ILE A 42 10.61 -12.35 -3.99
CA ILE A 42 11.96 -12.82 -4.30
C ILE A 42 12.98 -11.73 -3.97
N PHE A 43 14.19 -12.18 -3.66
CA PHE A 43 15.36 -11.33 -3.61
C PHE A 43 16.26 -11.67 -4.78
N VAL A 44 16.62 -10.65 -5.57
CA VAL A 44 17.64 -10.74 -6.62
C VAL A 44 18.96 -10.36 -5.99
N VAL A 45 19.90 -11.31 -5.95
CA VAL A 45 21.19 -11.15 -5.29
C VAL A 45 22.28 -10.99 -6.34
N GLN A 46 22.98 -9.86 -6.31
CA GLN A 46 24.14 -9.61 -7.14
C GLN A 46 25.19 -8.85 -6.32
N ASP A 47 26.35 -9.47 -6.10
CA ASP A 47 27.44 -8.93 -5.27
C ASP A 47 26.90 -8.53 -3.88
N ASP A 48 27.06 -7.27 -3.48
CA ASP A 48 26.55 -6.72 -2.21
C ASP A 48 25.14 -6.11 -2.34
N ILE A 49 24.51 -6.23 -3.52
CA ILE A 49 23.18 -5.69 -3.79
C ILE A 49 22.12 -6.78 -3.61
N ASN A 50 21.11 -6.45 -2.81
CA ASN A 50 19.97 -7.34 -2.57
C ASN A 50 18.68 -6.57 -2.93
N LEU A 51 18.14 -6.85 -4.13
CA LEU A 51 16.91 -6.21 -4.60
C LEU A 51 15.70 -7.06 -4.26
N LYS A 52 14.83 -6.54 -3.40
CA LYS A 52 13.54 -7.16 -3.11
C LYS A 52 12.54 -6.88 -4.22
N VAL A 53 11.91 -7.92 -4.75
CA VAL A 53 10.84 -7.83 -5.75
C VAL A 53 9.59 -8.51 -5.21
N ASP A 54 8.54 -7.72 -5.05
CA ASP A 54 7.21 -8.18 -4.67
C ASP A 54 6.32 -8.25 -5.92
N MET A 55 5.65 -9.37 -6.12
CA MET A 55 4.63 -9.57 -7.13
C MET A 55 3.31 -9.85 -6.42
N VAL A 56 2.31 -9.03 -6.71
CA VAL A 56 1.02 -9.07 -6.00
C VAL A 56 -0.10 -9.17 -7.01
N TYR A 57 -0.98 -10.15 -6.84
CA TYR A 57 -2.28 -10.17 -7.48
C TYR A 57 -3.27 -9.41 -6.61
N GLU A 58 -3.81 -8.31 -7.13
CA GLU A 58 -4.75 -7.45 -6.40
C GLU A 58 -6.10 -7.42 -7.14
N PRO A 59 -7.10 -8.18 -6.66
CA PRO A 59 -8.43 -8.22 -7.27
C PRO A 59 -9.30 -7.00 -6.91
N ILE A 60 -8.68 -5.91 -6.47
CA ILE A 60 -9.37 -4.71 -6.01
C ILE A 60 -9.40 -3.67 -7.12
N PRO A 61 -10.55 -3.04 -7.41
CA PRO A 61 -10.65 -2.01 -8.45
C PRO A 61 -9.70 -0.84 -8.20
N LEU A 62 -9.09 -0.34 -9.26
CA LEU A 62 -8.32 0.89 -9.22
C LEU A 62 -9.25 2.10 -9.10
N ILE A 63 -8.82 3.14 -8.38
CA ILE A 63 -9.50 4.44 -8.34
C ILE A 63 -9.24 5.19 -9.63
N GLU A 64 -8.00 5.16 -10.08
CA GLU A 64 -7.52 5.75 -11.32
C GLU A 64 -6.61 4.77 -12.06
N ASN A 65 -6.56 4.90 -13.38
CA ASN A 65 -5.62 4.10 -14.16
C ASN A 65 -4.17 4.50 -13.87
N PRO A 66 -3.27 3.53 -13.71
CA PRO A 66 -1.86 3.83 -13.52
C PRO A 66 -1.27 4.63 -14.68
N LEU A 67 -0.33 5.50 -14.38
CA LEU A 67 0.35 6.34 -15.36
C LEU A 67 1.41 5.51 -16.09
N LYS A 68 1.34 5.51 -17.42
CA LYS A 68 2.38 4.84 -18.22
C LYS A 68 3.64 5.70 -18.23
N HIS A 69 4.78 5.09 -17.87
CA HIS A 69 6.09 5.69 -17.93
C HIS A 69 7.06 4.73 -18.63
N GLU A 70 7.46 5.05 -19.85
CA GLU A 70 8.36 4.21 -20.67
C GLU A 70 7.99 2.72 -20.68
N HIS A 71 8.68 1.91 -19.89
CA HIS A 71 8.53 0.45 -19.83
C HIS A 71 7.77 -0.06 -18.60
N PHE A 72 7.25 0.84 -17.74
CA PHE A 72 6.51 0.46 -16.53
C PHE A 72 5.31 1.39 -16.30
N PHE A 73 4.48 1.01 -15.35
CA PHE A 73 3.36 1.82 -14.92
C PHE A 73 3.60 2.29 -13.49
N LEU A 74 3.32 3.56 -13.25
CA LEU A 74 3.33 4.16 -11.92
C LEU A 74 1.90 4.18 -11.39
N ASP A 75 1.72 3.71 -10.17
CA ASP A 75 0.44 3.85 -9.49
C ASP A 75 0.16 5.30 -9.17
N THR A 76 -1.13 5.67 -9.13
CA THR A 76 -1.53 7.05 -8.84
C THR A 76 -1.54 7.30 -7.34
N LYS A 77 -1.38 8.56 -6.95
CA LYS A 77 -1.47 8.94 -5.53
C LYS A 77 -2.85 8.61 -4.94
N ALA A 78 -3.92 8.70 -5.74
CA ALA A 78 -5.27 8.33 -5.33
C ALA A 78 -5.38 6.84 -4.98
N ASN A 79 -4.82 5.97 -5.81
CA ASN A 79 -4.74 4.54 -5.49
C ASN A 79 -3.91 4.28 -4.24
N LEU A 80 -2.73 4.91 -4.15
CA LEU A 80 -1.81 4.73 -3.02
C LEU A 80 -2.44 5.16 -1.69
N VAL A 81 -3.05 6.35 -1.62
CA VAL A 81 -3.66 6.84 -0.38
C VAL A 81 -4.85 5.99 0.05
N ALA A 82 -5.70 5.57 -0.91
CA ALA A 82 -6.82 4.69 -0.60
C ALA A 82 -6.34 3.32 -0.08
N ASN A 83 -5.31 2.73 -0.68
CA ASN A 83 -4.70 1.49 -0.21
C ASN A 83 -4.10 1.66 1.20
N LYS A 84 -3.37 2.75 1.45
CA LYS A 84 -2.78 3.02 2.76
C LYS A 84 -3.83 3.18 3.85
N LEU A 85 -4.88 3.97 3.61
CA LEU A 85 -5.95 4.14 4.59
C LEU A 85 -6.69 2.84 4.87
N SER A 86 -6.93 2.00 3.84
CA SER A 86 -7.65 0.74 4.00
C SER A 86 -6.92 -0.32 4.82
N VAL A 87 -5.60 -0.23 4.96
CA VAL A 87 -4.78 -1.26 5.64
C VAL A 87 -4.10 -0.79 6.93
N ILE A 88 -4.25 0.49 7.28
CA ILE A 88 -3.50 1.10 8.40
C ILE A 88 -3.76 0.38 9.73
N TYR A 89 -4.98 -0.06 9.98
CA TYR A 89 -5.36 -0.74 11.21
C TYR A 89 -4.79 -2.18 11.30
N HIS A 90 -4.52 -2.82 10.17
CA HIS A 90 -3.90 -4.14 10.15
C HIS A 90 -2.38 -4.10 10.30
N ARG A 91 -1.75 -3.15 9.62
CA ARG A 91 -0.28 -3.14 9.50
C ARG A 91 0.41 -2.36 10.60
N LYS A 92 -0.15 -1.27 11.07
CA LYS A 92 0.38 -0.40 12.14
C LYS A 92 1.87 -0.08 12.02
N THR A 93 2.40 0.06 10.78
CA THR A 93 3.82 0.35 10.58
C THR A 93 4.05 1.85 10.48
N LEU A 94 5.14 2.34 11.06
CA LEU A 94 5.55 3.74 10.99
C LEU A 94 5.63 4.23 9.53
N LYS A 95 6.10 3.40 8.61
CA LYS A 95 6.16 3.72 7.19
C LYS A 95 4.77 4.04 6.62
N ASP A 96 3.76 3.22 6.91
CA ASP A 96 2.41 3.41 6.38
C ASP A 96 1.78 4.71 6.91
N TYR A 97 2.05 5.07 8.18
CA TYR A 97 1.60 6.34 8.76
C TYR A 97 2.28 7.55 8.11
N ILE A 98 3.58 7.48 7.87
CA ILE A 98 4.33 8.56 7.21
C ILE A 98 3.89 8.72 5.75
N ASP A 99 3.71 7.60 5.04
CA ASP A 99 3.16 7.63 3.69
C ASP A 99 1.77 8.29 3.67
N LEU A 100 0.92 7.96 4.65
CA LEU A 100 -0.41 8.53 4.79
C LEU A 100 -0.37 10.03 5.09
N TYR A 101 0.54 10.46 5.98
CA TYR A 101 0.77 11.88 6.29
C TYR A 101 1.06 12.71 5.03
N TYR A 102 1.99 12.26 4.19
CA TYR A 102 2.32 12.96 2.97
C TYR A 102 1.22 12.90 1.92
N LEU A 103 0.58 11.76 1.74
CA LEU A 103 -0.46 11.58 0.73
C LEU A 103 -1.74 12.32 1.09
N LEU A 104 -2.21 12.27 2.34
CA LEU A 104 -3.42 12.98 2.77
C LEU A 104 -3.26 14.50 2.79
N GLY A 105 -2.02 15.03 2.81
CA GLY A 105 -1.79 16.46 2.61
C GLY A 105 -2.24 16.99 1.24
N GLU A 106 -2.43 16.10 0.26
CA GLU A 106 -2.85 16.45 -1.10
C GLU A 106 -4.36 16.20 -1.35
N PHE A 107 -5.06 15.47 -0.46
CA PHE A 107 -6.45 15.06 -0.65
C PHE A 107 -7.31 15.35 0.58
N LYS A 108 -8.60 15.54 0.36
CA LYS A 108 -9.57 15.59 1.46
C LYS A 108 -9.84 14.18 1.98
N VAL A 109 -9.83 14.00 3.29
CA VAL A 109 -10.10 12.69 3.93
C VAL A 109 -11.43 12.10 3.49
N GLU A 110 -12.47 12.95 3.34
CA GLU A 110 -13.78 12.53 2.82
C GLU A 110 -13.72 11.87 1.44
N GLU A 111 -12.90 12.40 0.56
CA GLU A 111 -12.72 11.89 -0.78
C GLU A 111 -12.02 10.54 -0.75
N VAL A 112 -10.98 10.43 0.07
CA VAL A 112 -10.23 9.17 0.25
C VAL A 112 -11.13 8.07 0.85
N ILE A 113 -11.99 8.39 1.81
CA ILE A 113 -12.98 7.45 2.37
C ILE A 113 -13.92 6.93 1.28
N LYS A 114 -14.41 7.80 0.39
CA LYS A 114 -15.24 7.40 -0.75
C LYS A 114 -14.47 6.46 -1.71
N TRP A 115 -13.19 6.71 -1.92
CA TRP A 115 -12.35 5.83 -2.74
C TRP A 115 -12.15 4.46 -2.09
N VAL A 116 -11.89 4.40 -0.78
CA VAL A 116 -11.80 3.13 -0.05
C VAL A 116 -13.10 2.33 -0.18
N SER A 117 -14.26 2.98 -0.02
CA SER A 117 -15.56 2.33 -0.19
C SER A 117 -15.80 1.81 -1.63
N ARG A 118 -15.32 2.53 -2.65
CA ARG A 118 -15.39 2.08 -4.05
C ARG A 118 -14.54 0.85 -4.33
N LYS A 119 -13.50 0.64 -3.56
CA LYS A 119 -12.65 -0.56 -3.64
C LYS A 119 -13.30 -1.81 -3.00
N ASN A 120 -14.54 -1.73 -2.56
CA ASN A 120 -15.23 -2.76 -1.80
C ASN A 120 -14.46 -3.23 -0.54
N VAL A 121 -13.62 -2.37 -0.01
CA VAL A 121 -12.91 -2.63 1.23
C VAL A 121 -13.70 -1.97 2.36
N ALA A 122 -14.20 -2.77 3.28
CA ALA A 122 -14.84 -2.25 4.48
C ALA A 122 -13.78 -1.54 5.33
N LEU A 123 -13.87 -0.21 5.42
CA LEU A 123 -13.05 0.55 6.35
C LEU A 123 -13.64 0.43 7.75
N SER A 124 -12.91 -0.21 8.64
CA SER A 124 -13.24 -0.20 10.06
C SER A 124 -12.79 1.14 10.66
N TYR A 125 -13.73 2.07 10.82
CA TYR A 125 -13.44 3.37 11.44
C TYR A 125 -12.91 3.22 12.85
N GLU A 126 -13.54 2.36 13.66
CA GLU A 126 -13.15 2.12 15.05
C GLU A 126 -11.71 1.59 15.13
N GLU A 127 -11.39 0.54 14.40
CA GLU A 127 -10.04 -0.04 14.42
C GLU A 127 -9.01 0.92 13.85
N THR A 128 -9.36 1.72 12.83
CA THR A 128 -8.46 2.73 12.26
C THR A 128 -8.20 3.85 13.27
N ILE A 129 -9.24 4.35 13.96
CA ILE A 129 -9.13 5.37 15.01
C ILE A 129 -8.27 4.85 16.16
N LEU A 130 -8.51 3.63 16.63
CA LEU A 130 -7.72 3.01 17.68
C LEU A 130 -6.27 2.83 17.27
N ALA A 131 -6.02 2.40 16.04
CA ALA A 131 -4.66 2.25 15.52
C ALA A 131 -3.90 3.59 15.48
N LEU A 132 -4.57 4.65 15.05
CA LEU A 132 -4.01 6.01 15.03
C LEU A 132 -3.78 6.58 16.44
N ALA A 133 -4.71 6.33 17.37
CA ALA A 133 -4.65 6.84 18.74
C ALA A 133 -3.60 6.11 19.59
N ASP A 134 -3.41 4.82 19.36
CA ASP A 134 -2.48 3.96 20.10
C ASP A 134 -1.01 4.34 19.86
N GLY A 135 -0.75 5.13 18.82
CA GLY A 135 0.60 5.65 18.52
C GLY A 135 1.66 4.55 18.30
N ALA A 136 1.23 3.29 18.26
CA ALA A 136 2.08 2.13 18.17
C ALA A 136 2.72 2.00 16.78
N MET A 137 3.51 3.00 16.44
CA MET A 137 4.28 3.04 15.21
C MET A 137 5.48 2.10 15.36
N GLN A 138 5.34 0.90 14.81
CA GLN A 138 6.41 -0.10 14.85
C GLN A 138 7.30 0.03 13.62
N GLY A 139 8.59 -0.08 13.85
CA GLY A 139 9.62 -0.18 12.82
C GLY A 139 10.56 1.00 12.73
N ASN A 140 11.73 0.76 12.13
CA ASN A 140 12.68 1.79 11.77
C ASN A 140 12.47 2.20 10.33
N VAL A 141 12.43 3.50 10.07
CA VAL A 141 12.22 4.06 8.71
C VAL A 141 13.38 5.00 8.40
N ILE A 142 13.96 4.79 7.22
CA ILE A 142 14.89 5.78 6.65
C ILE A 142 14.03 6.78 5.88
N LEU A 143 14.03 8.02 6.35
CA LEU A 143 13.23 9.09 5.75
C LEU A 143 14.03 9.78 4.65
N ILE A 144 13.43 9.90 3.46
CA ILE A 144 13.96 10.74 2.37
C ILE A 144 13.65 12.22 2.63
N LYS A 145 12.49 12.49 3.25
CA LYS A 145 12.08 13.83 3.69
C LYS A 145 11.94 13.84 5.21
N PRO A 146 12.41 14.88 5.88
CA PRO A 146 12.22 15.01 7.33
C PRO A 146 10.73 15.17 7.66
N VAL A 147 10.30 14.56 8.75
CA VAL A 147 8.96 14.72 9.33
C VAL A 147 9.10 15.53 10.60
N ASP A 148 8.39 16.65 10.70
CA ASP A 148 8.24 17.36 11.96
C ASP A 148 7.28 16.59 12.87
N VAL A 149 7.74 16.24 14.07
CA VAL A 149 6.99 15.40 15.01
C VAL A 149 5.71 16.10 15.45
N ASN A 150 5.73 17.42 15.66
CA ASN A 150 4.54 18.17 16.11
C ASN A 150 3.51 18.28 15.00
N GLU A 151 3.95 18.49 13.75
CA GLU A 151 3.06 18.49 12.59
C GLU A 151 2.43 17.11 12.37
N PHE A 152 3.22 16.04 12.56
CA PHE A 152 2.74 14.67 12.44
C PHE A 152 1.70 14.33 13.53
N ASP A 153 1.95 14.71 14.78
CA ASP A 153 0.99 14.52 15.88
C ASP A 153 -0.31 15.31 15.64
N THR A 154 -0.18 16.52 15.12
CA THR A 154 -1.35 17.35 14.74
C THR A 154 -2.13 16.70 13.61
N PHE A 155 -1.44 16.18 12.59
CA PHE A 155 -2.07 15.43 11.50
C PHE A 155 -2.83 14.20 12.02
N ALA A 156 -2.21 13.39 12.87
CA ALA A 156 -2.84 12.19 13.43
C ALA A 156 -4.13 12.52 14.18
N LYS A 157 -4.12 13.56 15.04
CA LYS A 157 -5.30 14.04 15.76
C LYS A 157 -6.40 14.51 14.80
N ASN A 158 -6.06 15.33 13.81
CA ASN A 158 -7.01 15.82 12.82
C ASN A 158 -7.63 14.69 12.00
N LEU A 159 -6.86 13.67 11.66
CA LEU A 159 -7.36 12.50 10.93
C LEU A 159 -8.33 11.70 11.79
N ILE A 160 -8.02 11.49 13.08
CA ILE A 160 -8.92 10.83 14.04
C ILE A 160 -10.24 11.58 14.13
N ASP A 161 -10.21 12.90 14.33
CA ASP A 161 -11.42 13.73 14.46
C ASP A 161 -12.29 13.64 13.19
N GLN A 162 -11.68 13.66 12.02
CA GLN A 162 -12.40 13.50 10.77
C GLN A 162 -13.03 12.10 10.64
N LEU A 163 -12.32 11.04 10.99
CA LEU A 163 -12.85 9.67 10.95
C LEU A 163 -14.02 9.49 11.92
N ILE A 164 -13.94 10.06 13.15
CA ILE A 164 -15.04 10.05 14.12
C ILE A 164 -16.26 10.76 13.54
N HIS A 165 -16.06 11.94 12.93
CA HIS A 165 -17.15 12.70 12.32
C HIS A 165 -17.84 11.91 11.18
N TYR A 166 -17.08 11.17 10.36
CA TYR A 166 -17.65 10.34 9.30
C TYR A 166 -18.34 9.09 9.84
N ALA A 167 -17.77 8.43 10.84
CA ALA A 167 -18.40 7.28 11.49
C ALA A 167 -19.78 7.63 12.05
N GLY A 168 -19.93 8.82 12.67
CA GLY A 168 -21.21 9.32 13.19
C GLY A 168 -22.26 9.69 12.14
N LYS A 169 -21.89 9.81 10.84
CA LYS A 169 -22.83 10.09 9.75
C LYS A 169 -23.43 8.85 9.10
N ILE A 170 -22.86 7.67 9.37
CA ILE A 170 -23.24 6.40 8.74
C ILE A 170 -24.25 5.63 9.62
N GLN A 171 -24.42 6.03 10.87
CA GLN A 171 -25.49 5.56 11.76
C GLN A 171 -26.81 6.29 11.49
#